data_18166b0359dbdcc6545d03a754149517
#
_entry.id   18166b0359dbdcc6545d03a754149517
#
_cell.length_a   1.000
_cell.length_b   1.000
_cell.length_c   1.000
_cell.angle_alpha   90.00
_cell.angle_beta   90.00
_cell.angle_gamma   90.00
#
_symmetry.space_group_name_H-M   'P 1'
#
loop_
_entity.id
_entity.type
_entity.pdbx_description
1 polymer ?
#
loop_
_entity_poly.entity_id
_entity_poly.type
_entity_poly.pdbx_seq_one_letter_code
_entity_poly.pdbx_strand_id
1 'polypeptide(L)'
;MSKHHVTTTINGEPREFLCEAQQTMLDVLRDELGLTGSKEGCGSGDCGACTVILDGKLVCSCLMLGVEAEGRKVTTVEGIANGDTLHPVQQKFLEHAALQCGFCTPGFIVAAKALLDENKNPTEEETRYWLAGNLCRCTGYDKIIRAVLDAAAVMRGEASA
;
A
#
# COMPACT_ATOMS: atom_id res chain seq x y z
N MET A 1 13.01 -6.83 27.65
CA MET A 1 13.80 -6.95 26.40
C MET A 1 14.26 -5.55 26.02
N SER A 2 15.43 -5.40 25.40
CA SER A 2 15.92 -4.08 24.99
C SER A 2 15.16 -3.59 23.78
N LYS A 3 14.62 -2.36 23.84
CA LYS A 3 14.01 -1.70 22.70
C LYS A 3 15.08 -0.96 21.89
N HIS A 4 14.95 -0.99 20.58
CA HIS A 4 15.77 -0.26 19.62
C HIS A 4 15.08 1.06 19.27
N HIS A 5 15.82 2.15 19.31
CA HIS A 5 15.36 3.44 18.79
C HIS A 5 15.61 3.49 17.30
N VAL A 6 14.58 3.78 16.53
CA VAL A 6 14.61 3.83 15.06
C VAL A 6 14.15 5.20 14.59
N THR A 7 14.93 5.81 13.70
CA THR A 7 14.62 7.08 13.03
C THR A 7 14.38 6.81 11.55
N THR A 8 13.23 7.22 11.03
CA THR A 8 12.79 6.90 9.67
C THR A 8 11.95 8.04 9.09
N THR A 9 11.61 7.96 7.82
CA THR A 9 10.63 8.85 7.19
C THR A 9 9.39 8.04 6.84
N ILE A 10 8.23 8.40 7.41
CA ILE A 10 6.96 7.73 7.12
C ILE A 10 5.99 8.73 6.53
N ASN A 11 5.49 8.41 5.32
CA ASN A 11 4.55 9.27 4.58
C ASN A 11 5.09 10.71 4.37
N GLY A 12 6.40 10.82 4.15
CA GLY A 12 7.07 12.11 3.93
C GLY A 12 7.46 12.87 5.20
N GLU A 13 7.10 12.38 6.38
CA GLU A 13 7.40 13.01 7.67
C GLU A 13 8.49 12.25 8.43
N PRO A 14 9.46 12.93 9.05
CA PRO A 14 10.38 12.30 9.99
C PRO A 14 9.60 11.70 11.17
N ARG A 15 9.89 10.45 11.49
CA ARG A 15 9.26 9.71 12.60
C ARG A 15 10.33 8.95 13.38
N GLU A 16 10.11 8.84 14.69
CA GLU A 16 10.91 8.04 15.59
C GLU A 16 10.00 7.09 16.35
N PHE A 17 10.48 5.90 16.63
CA PHE A 17 9.78 4.92 17.44
C PHE A 17 10.73 4.00 18.16
N LEU A 18 10.22 3.28 19.16
CA LEU A 18 10.91 2.24 19.88
C LEU A 18 10.28 0.89 19.54
N CYS A 19 11.06 -0.06 19.06
CA CYS A 19 10.59 -1.41 18.78
C CYS A 19 11.51 -2.48 19.36
N GLU A 20 10.97 -3.66 19.59
CA GLU A 20 11.76 -4.85 19.92
C GLU A 20 12.42 -5.39 18.64
N ALA A 21 13.54 -6.13 18.78
CA ALA A 21 14.29 -6.63 17.63
C ALA A 21 13.49 -7.54 16.70
N GLN A 22 12.52 -8.29 17.24
CA GLN A 22 11.66 -9.21 16.50
C GLN A 22 10.33 -8.59 16.03
N GLN A 23 10.03 -7.34 16.43
CA GLN A 23 8.78 -6.68 16.08
C GLN A 23 8.76 -6.37 14.59
N THR A 24 7.67 -6.74 13.91
CA THR A 24 7.51 -6.48 12.48
C THR A 24 7.24 -5.00 12.21
N MET A 25 7.54 -4.54 10.98
CA MET A 25 7.17 -3.19 10.56
C MET A 25 5.65 -3.00 10.58
N LEU A 26 4.89 -4.05 10.32
CA LEU A 26 3.42 -4.00 10.40
C LEU A 26 2.95 -3.70 11.83
N ASP A 27 3.53 -4.38 12.84
CA ASP A 27 3.22 -4.13 14.25
C ASP A 27 3.57 -2.69 14.63
N VAL A 28 4.77 -2.22 14.22
CA VAL A 28 5.19 -0.83 14.47
C VAL A 28 4.22 0.17 13.86
N LEU A 29 3.85 0.00 12.60
CA LEU A 29 2.89 0.91 11.93
C LEU A 29 1.57 0.97 12.68
N ARG A 30 1.03 -0.18 13.10
CA ARG A 30 -0.29 -0.28 13.70
C ARG A 30 -0.33 0.10 15.18
N ASP A 31 0.62 -0.45 15.96
CA ASP A 31 0.56 -0.40 17.43
C ASP A 31 1.34 0.78 18.01
N GLU A 32 2.49 1.14 17.40
CA GLU A 32 3.31 2.25 17.90
C GLU A 32 2.94 3.59 17.22
N LEU A 33 2.63 3.56 15.92
CA LEU A 33 2.41 4.78 15.13
C LEU A 33 0.92 5.05 14.82
N GLY A 34 0.01 4.11 15.12
CA GLY A 34 -1.42 4.26 14.89
C GLY A 34 -1.85 4.25 13.42
N LEU A 35 -0.95 3.85 12.50
CA LEU A 35 -1.22 3.75 11.06
C LEU A 35 -1.86 2.39 10.75
N THR A 36 -3.15 2.28 10.93
CA THR A 36 -3.90 1.02 10.90
C THR A 36 -4.36 0.60 9.51
N GLY A 37 -4.05 1.36 8.46
CA GLY A 37 -4.44 1.06 7.08
C GLY A 37 -3.87 -0.25 6.57
N SER A 38 -2.58 -0.52 6.78
CA SER A 38 -1.97 -1.83 6.50
C SER A 38 -2.56 -2.89 7.42
N LYS A 39 -2.92 -4.07 6.86
CA LYS A 39 -3.65 -5.14 7.56
C LYS A 39 -2.84 -6.44 7.61
N GLU A 40 -2.96 -7.17 8.71
CA GLU A 40 -2.44 -8.52 8.80
C GLU A 40 -3.49 -9.51 8.29
N GLY A 41 -3.28 -10.06 7.09
CA GLY A 41 -4.18 -11.07 6.53
C GLY A 41 -3.64 -12.50 6.63
N CYS A 42 -2.33 -12.71 6.52
CA CYS A 42 -1.72 -14.04 6.54
C CYS A 42 -0.50 -14.16 7.47
N GLY A 43 0.24 -13.10 7.72
CA GLY A 43 1.51 -13.12 8.48
C GLY A 43 2.66 -13.86 7.77
N SER A 44 2.47 -14.32 6.52
CA SER A 44 3.40 -15.16 5.75
C SER A 44 3.86 -14.53 4.42
N GLY A 45 3.44 -13.29 4.14
CA GLY A 45 3.84 -12.57 2.91
C GLY A 45 3.01 -12.90 1.67
N ASP A 46 2.00 -13.78 1.76
CA ASP A 46 1.27 -14.28 0.58
C ASP A 46 0.11 -13.39 0.14
N CYS A 47 -0.57 -12.69 1.07
CA CYS A 47 -1.84 -12.02 0.76
C CYS A 47 -1.72 -10.57 0.33
N GLY A 48 -0.62 -9.90 0.59
CA GLY A 48 -0.38 -8.50 0.22
C GLY A 48 -1.22 -7.45 0.97
N ALA A 49 -2.05 -7.82 1.96
CA ALA A 49 -2.86 -6.87 2.72
C ALA A 49 -2.02 -5.88 3.55
N CYS A 50 -0.78 -6.24 3.86
CA CYS A 50 0.19 -5.44 4.59
C CYS A 50 1.17 -4.67 3.68
N THR A 51 0.95 -4.64 2.37
CA THR A 51 1.88 -4.01 1.41
C THR A 51 2.10 -2.54 1.74
N VAL A 52 3.38 -2.15 1.76
CA VAL A 52 3.86 -0.76 1.87
C VAL A 52 4.93 -0.51 0.80
N ILE A 53 5.28 0.75 0.57
CA ILE A 53 6.42 1.10 -0.30
C ILE A 53 7.60 1.46 0.61
N LEU A 54 8.72 0.77 0.42
CA LEU A 54 9.99 1.02 1.11
C LEU A 54 11.03 1.46 0.09
N ASP A 55 11.48 2.72 0.19
CA ASP A 55 12.42 3.32 -0.77
C ASP A 55 12.03 3.09 -2.23
N GLY A 56 10.76 3.24 -2.54
CA GLY A 56 10.18 3.07 -3.89
C GLY A 56 9.84 1.62 -4.27
N LYS A 57 10.07 0.63 -3.42
CA LYS A 57 9.78 -0.79 -3.71
C LYS A 57 8.67 -1.34 -2.85
N LEU A 58 7.81 -2.19 -3.43
CA LEU A 58 6.77 -2.89 -2.69
C LEU A 58 7.38 -3.94 -1.76
N VAL A 59 6.98 -3.92 -0.49
CA VAL A 59 7.36 -4.92 0.50
C VAL A 59 6.17 -5.34 1.35
N CYS A 60 6.20 -6.57 1.86
CA CYS A 60 5.24 -7.07 2.85
C CYS A 60 5.71 -6.64 4.25
N SER A 61 5.05 -5.65 4.85
CA SER A 61 5.45 -5.14 6.17
C SER A 61 5.35 -6.17 7.30
N CYS A 62 4.58 -7.24 7.13
CA CYS A 62 4.51 -8.36 8.08
C CYS A 62 5.77 -9.25 8.09
N LEU A 63 6.64 -9.15 7.08
CA LEU A 63 7.92 -9.88 6.99
C LEU A 63 9.15 -9.00 7.18
N MET A 64 8.98 -7.69 7.14
CA MET A 64 10.04 -6.72 7.40
C MET A 64 10.11 -6.45 8.91
N LEU A 65 11.30 -6.40 9.48
CA LEU A 65 11.48 -6.01 10.88
C LEU A 65 11.39 -4.48 11.04
N GLY A 66 10.86 -4.02 12.17
CA GLY A 66 10.77 -2.60 12.48
C GLY A 66 12.14 -1.90 12.46
N VAL A 67 13.17 -2.58 12.95
CA VAL A 67 14.57 -2.08 12.98
C VAL A 67 15.17 -1.86 11.59
N GLU A 68 14.67 -2.54 10.55
CA GLU A 68 15.14 -2.37 9.17
C GLU A 68 14.67 -1.06 8.53
N ALA A 69 13.76 -0.33 9.19
CA ALA A 69 13.29 0.98 8.71
C ALA A 69 14.25 2.12 9.04
N GLU A 70 15.35 1.87 9.80
CA GLU A 70 16.32 2.90 10.16
C GLU A 70 16.87 3.63 8.92
N GLY A 71 16.73 4.95 8.89
CA GLY A 71 17.19 5.82 7.81
C GLY A 71 16.43 5.67 6.48
N ARG A 72 15.36 4.88 6.41
CA ARG A 72 14.64 4.57 5.17
C ARG A 72 13.34 5.36 5.05
N LYS A 73 12.73 5.28 3.86
CA LYS A 73 11.45 5.94 3.56
C LYS A 73 10.35 4.89 3.39
N VAL A 74 9.32 4.97 4.24
CA VAL A 74 8.16 4.08 4.18
C VAL A 74 6.93 4.90 3.76
N THR A 75 6.20 4.42 2.76
CA THR A 75 4.90 4.98 2.38
C THR A 75 3.82 3.94 2.59
N THR A 76 2.83 4.30 3.39
CA THR A 76 1.62 3.50 3.65
C THR A 76 0.42 4.08 2.89
N VAL A 77 -0.74 3.41 2.93
CA VAL A 77 -1.95 3.91 2.28
C VAL A 77 -2.37 5.30 2.76
N GLU A 78 -2.09 5.63 4.02
CA GLU A 78 -2.39 6.94 4.62
C GLU A 78 -1.59 8.08 3.98
N GLY A 79 -0.41 7.78 3.42
CA GLY A 79 0.45 8.76 2.76
C GLY A 79 0.23 8.87 1.24
N ILE A 80 -0.76 8.21 0.68
CA ILE A 80 -1.02 8.26 -0.78
C ILE A 80 -1.85 9.49 -1.16
N ALA A 81 -2.81 9.88 -0.32
CA ALA A 81 -3.57 11.11 -0.49
C ALA A 81 -2.69 12.36 -0.24
N ASN A 82 -3.03 13.47 -0.87
CA ASN A 82 -2.39 14.76 -0.61
C ASN A 82 -3.36 15.65 0.20
N GLY A 83 -3.22 15.64 1.52
CA GLY A 83 -4.18 16.28 2.41
C GLY A 83 -5.57 15.68 2.20
N ASP A 84 -6.55 16.54 1.95
CA ASP A 84 -7.95 16.13 1.70
C ASP A 84 -8.22 15.67 0.26
N THR A 85 -7.22 15.73 -0.62
CA THR A 85 -7.36 15.33 -2.02
C THR A 85 -6.93 13.88 -2.21
N LEU A 86 -7.87 13.02 -2.60
CA LEU A 86 -7.60 11.63 -2.90
C LEU A 86 -6.71 11.50 -4.15
N HIS A 87 -5.79 10.55 -4.10
CA HIS A 87 -5.03 10.14 -5.28
C HIS A 87 -5.99 9.50 -6.32
N PRO A 88 -5.77 9.66 -7.64
CA PRO A 88 -6.64 9.06 -8.67
C PRO A 88 -6.94 7.56 -8.44
N VAL A 89 -5.98 6.77 -8.00
CA VAL A 89 -6.21 5.36 -7.64
C VAL A 89 -7.28 5.24 -6.55
N GLN A 90 -7.18 6.02 -5.46
CA GLN A 90 -8.15 5.97 -4.37
C GLN A 90 -9.55 6.41 -4.84
N GLN A 91 -9.62 7.48 -5.63
CA GLN A 91 -10.86 7.99 -6.19
C GLN A 91 -11.54 6.94 -7.07
N LYS A 92 -10.79 6.28 -7.97
CA LYS A 92 -11.33 5.27 -8.87
C LYS A 92 -11.75 3.99 -8.15
N PHE A 93 -11.09 3.62 -7.06
CA PHE A 93 -11.55 2.50 -6.21
C PHE A 93 -12.94 2.77 -5.63
N LEU A 94 -13.25 4.02 -5.26
CA LEU A 94 -14.58 4.41 -4.79
C LEU A 94 -15.60 4.42 -5.93
N GLU A 95 -15.28 5.06 -7.06
CA GLU A 95 -16.18 5.19 -8.22
C GLU A 95 -16.57 3.86 -8.81
N HIS A 96 -15.63 2.92 -8.96
CA HIS A 96 -15.89 1.56 -9.45
C HIS A 96 -16.47 0.62 -8.40
N ALA A 97 -16.65 1.07 -7.15
CA ALA A 97 -16.96 0.19 -6.02
C ALA A 97 -16.02 -1.04 -6.00
N ALA A 98 -14.70 -0.79 -6.17
CA ALA A 98 -13.66 -1.81 -6.26
C ALA A 98 -13.29 -2.39 -4.88
N LEU A 99 -14.23 -2.39 -3.95
CA LEU A 99 -14.09 -2.90 -2.60
C LEU A 99 -15.43 -3.47 -2.11
N GLN A 100 -15.38 -4.38 -1.16
CA GLN A 100 -16.55 -4.85 -0.42
C GLN A 100 -16.26 -4.78 1.08
N CYS A 101 -15.59 -5.77 1.68
CA CYS A 101 -15.23 -5.69 3.10
C CYS A 101 -14.13 -4.64 3.39
N GLY A 102 -13.34 -4.24 2.39
CA GLY A 102 -12.31 -3.22 2.51
C GLY A 102 -10.96 -3.70 3.07
N PHE A 103 -10.85 -4.96 3.52
CA PHE A 103 -9.66 -5.45 4.22
C PHE A 103 -8.41 -5.49 3.33
N CYS A 104 -8.52 -5.93 2.09
CA CYS A 104 -7.41 -5.97 1.13
C CYS A 104 -7.15 -4.63 0.43
N THR A 105 -8.11 -3.70 0.49
CA THR A 105 -8.11 -2.47 -0.30
C THR A 105 -6.86 -1.60 -0.09
N PRO A 106 -6.35 -1.38 1.14
CA PRO A 106 -5.13 -0.61 1.35
C PRO A 106 -3.92 -1.17 0.59
N GLY A 107 -3.73 -2.50 0.66
CA GLY A 107 -2.63 -3.16 -0.05
C GLY A 107 -2.74 -3.02 -1.57
N PHE A 108 -3.96 -3.16 -2.14
CA PHE A 108 -4.19 -2.94 -3.57
C PHE A 108 -3.93 -1.50 -4.00
N ILE A 109 -4.34 -0.51 -3.20
CA ILE A 109 -4.12 0.91 -3.51
C ILE A 109 -2.61 1.21 -3.53
N VAL A 110 -1.86 0.72 -2.54
CA VAL A 110 -0.39 0.90 -2.48
C VAL A 110 0.28 0.23 -3.69
N ALA A 111 -0.09 -1.02 -4.01
CA ALA A 111 0.46 -1.75 -5.14
C ALA A 111 0.11 -1.11 -6.48
N ALA A 112 -1.13 -0.64 -6.66
CA ALA A 112 -1.57 0.05 -7.86
C ALA A 112 -0.86 1.40 -8.05
N LYS A 113 -0.67 2.16 -6.97
CA LYS A 113 0.12 3.40 -7.02
C LYS A 113 1.54 3.14 -7.48
N ALA A 114 2.21 2.13 -6.93
CA ALA A 114 3.57 1.77 -7.33
C ALA A 114 3.64 1.34 -8.82
N LEU A 115 2.64 0.59 -9.32
CA LEU A 115 2.53 0.29 -10.74
C LEU A 115 2.46 1.55 -11.58
N LEU A 116 1.57 2.49 -11.23
CA LEU A 116 1.35 3.70 -12.03
C LEU A 116 2.49 4.72 -11.91
N ASP A 117 3.33 4.61 -10.89
CA ASP A 117 4.58 5.37 -10.83
C ASP A 117 5.60 4.86 -11.85
N GLU A 118 5.70 3.55 -12.04
CA GLU A 118 6.62 2.92 -13.01
C GLU A 118 6.08 2.91 -14.44
N ASN A 119 4.81 2.53 -14.61
CA ASN A 119 4.15 2.42 -15.91
C ASN A 119 2.88 3.26 -15.94
N LYS A 120 2.91 4.38 -16.66
CA LYS A 120 1.77 5.31 -16.77
C LYS A 120 0.64 4.77 -17.66
N ASN A 121 0.89 3.74 -18.47
CA ASN A 121 -0.08 3.17 -19.39
C ASN A 121 -0.03 1.64 -19.38
N PRO A 122 -0.33 1.00 -18.25
CA PRO A 122 -0.31 -0.45 -18.17
C PRO A 122 -1.48 -1.05 -18.97
N THR A 123 -1.24 -2.19 -19.60
CA THR A 123 -2.28 -3.04 -20.16
C THR A 123 -3.06 -3.75 -19.04
N GLU A 124 -4.21 -4.32 -19.37
CA GLU A 124 -4.96 -5.13 -18.41
C GLU A 124 -4.15 -6.33 -17.92
N GLU A 125 -3.41 -6.99 -18.82
CA GLU A 125 -2.56 -8.14 -18.48
C GLU A 125 -1.42 -7.74 -17.52
N GLU A 126 -0.71 -6.65 -17.80
CA GLU A 126 0.32 -6.11 -16.92
C GLU A 126 -0.24 -5.74 -15.55
N THR A 127 -1.42 -5.12 -15.52
CA THR A 127 -2.09 -4.76 -14.26
C THR A 127 -2.44 -6.02 -13.46
N ARG A 128 -3.00 -7.06 -14.10
CA ARG A 128 -3.31 -8.33 -13.45
C ARG A 128 -2.06 -9.02 -12.91
N TYR A 129 -0.99 -9.04 -13.69
CA TYR A 129 0.27 -9.64 -13.28
C TYR A 129 0.89 -8.91 -12.08
N TRP A 130 0.93 -7.57 -12.12
CA TRP A 130 1.47 -6.75 -11.04
C TRP A 130 0.71 -6.94 -9.71
N LEU A 131 -0.60 -7.00 -9.80
CA LEU A 131 -1.46 -7.14 -8.62
C LEU A 131 -1.64 -8.60 -8.16
N ALA A 132 -1.01 -9.57 -8.80
CA ALA A 132 -1.14 -10.99 -8.45
C ALA A 132 -0.66 -11.33 -7.02
N GLY A 133 0.21 -10.50 -6.44
CA GLY A 133 0.65 -10.61 -5.04
C GLY A 133 -0.35 -10.09 -4.00
N ASN A 134 -1.49 -9.53 -4.43
CA ASN A 134 -2.54 -9.02 -3.56
C ASN A 134 -3.81 -9.87 -3.71
N LEU A 135 -4.28 -10.44 -2.61
CA LEU A 135 -5.43 -11.35 -2.61
C LEU A 135 -6.70 -10.67 -2.10
N CYS A 136 -7.80 -10.91 -2.82
CA CYS A 136 -9.13 -10.49 -2.41
C CYS A 136 -10.11 -11.65 -2.49
N ARG A 137 -10.84 -11.94 -1.41
CA ARG A 137 -11.85 -13.01 -1.36
C ARG A 137 -13.24 -12.55 -1.81
N CYS A 138 -13.49 -11.25 -1.91
CA CYS A 138 -14.82 -10.69 -2.08
C CYS A 138 -15.13 -10.24 -3.52
N THR A 139 -14.21 -9.47 -4.16
CA THR A 139 -14.51 -8.64 -5.35
C THR A 139 -14.49 -9.39 -6.68
N GLY A 140 -13.79 -10.53 -6.77
CA GLY A 140 -13.52 -11.20 -8.04
C GLY A 140 -12.54 -10.44 -8.95
N TYR A 141 -11.88 -9.40 -8.44
CA TYR A 141 -10.77 -8.62 -9.05
C TYR A 141 -11.17 -7.70 -10.23
N ASP A 142 -12.21 -7.99 -11.01
CA ASP A 142 -12.55 -7.23 -12.22
C ASP A 142 -12.65 -5.71 -11.96
N LYS A 143 -13.43 -5.32 -10.95
CA LYS A 143 -13.59 -3.90 -10.59
C LYS A 143 -12.29 -3.25 -10.12
N ILE A 144 -11.42 -4.01 -9.45
CA ILE A 144 -10.09 -3.52 -9.02
C ILE A 144 -9.25 -3.21 -10.25
N ILE A 145 -9.18 -4.13 -11.21
CA ILE A 145 -8.40 -3.95 -12.43
C ILE A 145 -8.92 -2.74 -13.22
N ARG A 146 -10.24 -2.63 -13.41
CA ARG A 146 -10.87 -1.48 -14.10
C ARG A 146 -10.56 -0.16 -13.39
N ALA A 147 -10.64 -0.12 -12.07
CA ALA A 147 -10.32 1.08 -11.29
C ALA A 147 -8.87 1.53 -11.50
N VAL A 148 -7.91 0.59 -11.58
CA VAL A 148 -6.50 0.91 -11.82
C VAL A 148 -6.27 1.43 -13.24
N LEU A 149 -6.88 0.80 -14.26
CA LEU A 149 -6.77 1.23 -15.65
C LEU A 149 -7.39 2.63 -15.86
N ASP A 150 -8.54 2.89 -15.23
CA ASP A 150 -9.20 4.18 -15.30
C ASP A 150 -8.41 5.26 -14.54
N ALA A 151 -7.82 4.93 -13.38
CA ALA A 151 -6.88 5.81 -12.68
C ALA A 151 -5.66 6.18 -13.55
N ALA A 152 -5.13 5.20 -14.30
CA ALA A 152 -4.04 5.42 -15.24
C ALA A 152 -4.44 6.42 -16.35
N ALA A 153 -5.64 6.27 -16.91
CA ALA A 153 -6.18 7.20 -17.93
C ALA A 153 -6.30 8.62 -17.39
N VAL A 154 -6.88 8.78 -16.19
CA VAL A 154 -6.99 10.10 -15.52
C VAL A 154 -5.61 10.72 -15.28
N MET A 155 -4.64 9.93 -14.82
CA MET A 155 -3.27 10.42 -14.58
C MET A 155 -2.54 10.86 -15.85
N ARG A 156 -2.95 10.37 -17.03
CA ARG A 156 -2.47 10.81 -18.34
C ARG A 156 -3.24 12.03 -18.90
N GLY A 157 -4.28 12.51 -18.19
CA GLY A 157 -5.14 13.60 -18.63
C GLY A 157 -6.21 13.18 -19.63
N GLU A 158 -6.50 11.89 -19.75
CA GLU A 158 -7.60 11.35 -20.56
C GLU A 158 -8.90 11.41 -19.76
N ALA A 159 -10.04 11.62 -20.46
CA ALA A 159 -11.34 11.56 -19.80
C ALA A 159 -11.62 10.14 -19.30
N SER A 160 -12.24 10.03 -18.10
CA SER A 160 -12.72 8.74 -17.61
C SER A 160 -13.74 8.16 -18.58
N ALA A 161 -13.60 6.90 -18.91
CA ALA A 161 -14.54 6.16 -19.74
C ALA A 161 -15.83 5.81 -18.98
#